data_8db8ca7223ac6788098d25e65f0f0644
#
_entry.id   8db8ca7223ac6788098d25e65f0f0644
#
_cell.length_a   1.000
_cell.length_b   1.000
_cell.length_c   1.000
_cell.angle_alpha   90.00
_cell.angle_beta   90.00
_cell.angle_gamma   90.00
#
_symmetry.space_group_name_H-M   'P 1'
#
loop_
_entity.id
_entity.type
_entity.pdbx_description
1 polymer ?
#
loop_
_entity_poly.entity_id
_entity_poly.type
_entity_poly.pdbx_seq_one_letter_code
_entity_poly.pdbx_strand_id
1 'polypeptide(L)'
;MRLLTLLILIIALTTACTKPAPQEETTDTTAANEVSDTAPDAELKKQQGYILPGLDHGFEQSPINIVSTKNDDGKHNITLYFKDEVNKIENLGHTIQLDFQEGSTITQDDTTFNFKQCHFHTPSEHLVDGMTFPMEMHIVNLMPNEDKSATPQYLVVGVLFKEGKENKFIADFLNAIPKEEHETAALKAGSVKLADLFGSIPKEIKGHYYNYRGSLTTPPYTESVRWYIAKHIFEASAEQIEAINKVEGNNARHVQALYGRTVGSK
;
A
#
# COMPACT_ATOMS: atom_id res chain seq x y z
N MET A 1 12.19 45.92 -48.65
CA MET A 1 11.79 47.35 -48.52
C MET A 1 11.29 47.53 -47.08
N ARG A 2 12.08 48.40 -46.43
CA ARG A 2 11.77 49.32 -45.30
C ARG A 2 11.41 48.61 -43.98
N LEU A 3 12.36 48.60 -43.03
CA LEU A 3 12.93 49.70 -42.20
C LEU A 3 11.89 50.17 -41.17
N LEU A 4 12.16 50.16 -39.97
CA LEU A 4 12.93 51.06 -39.04
C LEU A 4 12.03 51.21 -37.82
N THR A 5 12.31 51.37 -36.64
CA THR A 5 13.38 51.86 -35.77
C THR A 5 12.81 51.83 -34.36
N LEU A 6 13.49 51.32 -33.37
CA LEU A 6 14.33 52.07 -32.40
C LEU A 6 13.58 53.12 -31.54
N LEU A 7 13.48 52.98 -30.23
CA LEU A 7 14.08 53.93 -29.30
C LEU A 7 13.98 53.54 -27.84
N ILE A 8 15.05 53.43 -27.24
CA ILE A 8 15.61 53.61 -25.92
C ILE A 8 14.98 54.79 -25.15
N LEU A 9 14.71 54.64 -23.85
CA LEU A 9 15.08 55.66 -22.89
C LEU A 9 15.29 55.10 -21.48
N ILE A 10 16.51 55.28 -21.03
CA ILE A 10 17.02 55.15 -19.66
C ILE A 10 16.69 56.42 -18.90
N ILE A 11 16.20 56.34 -17.67
CA ILE A 11 16.50 57.36 -16.66
C ILE A 11 16.67 56.68 -15.29
N ALA A 12 17.87 56.73 -14.81
CA ALA A 12 18.25 56.55 -13.42
C ALA A 12 18.09 57.86 -12.68
N LEU A 13 17.64 57.81 -11.45
CA LEU A 13 18.07 58.78 -10.45
C LEU A 13 18.01 58.24 -9.04
N THR A 14 19.11 58.28 -8.42
CA THR A 14 19.51 58.06 -7.03
C THR A 14 18.93 59.08 -6.08
N THR A 15 18.57 58.70 -4.88
CA THR A 15 18.93 59.47 -3.68
C THR A 15 18.95 58.60 -2.45
N ALA A 16 20.05 58.69 -1.77
CA ALA A 16 20.32 58.14 -0.45
C ALA A 16 19.85 59.11 0.64
N CYS A 17 19.58 58.56 1.82
CA CYS A 17 19.88 59.12 3.16
C CYS A 17 18.97 58.42 4.17
N THR A 18 19.44 57.81 5.09
CA THR A 18 20.21 57.85 6.35
C THR A 18 19.42 57.18 7.45
N LYS A 19 20.13 56.27 8.12
CA LYS A 19 19.75 55.69 9.43
C LYS A 19 19.66 56.77 10.51
N PRO A 20 18.89 56.55 11.58
CA PRO A 20 19.53 56.21 12.86
C PRO A 20 18.88 55.01 13.58
N ALA A 21 19.70 54.29 14.29
CA ALA A 21 19.38 53.47 15.45
C ALA A 21 19.87 54.26 16.69
N PRO A 22 19.67 53.79 17.92
CA PRO A 22 18.75 52.83 18.52
C PRO A 22 18.06 53.41 19.78
N GLN A 23 17.05 52.77 20.30
CA GLN A 23 16.76 52.79 21.75
C GLN A 23 16.14 51.47 22.19
N GLU A 24 16.80 50.88 23.17
CA GLU A 24 16.25 49.83 24.02
C GLU A 24 15.12 50.41 24.85
N GLU A 25 13.99 49.69 24.83
CA GLU A 25 13.03 49.78 25.93
C GLU A 25 12.60 48.35 26.27
N THR A 26 13.06 47.90 27.42
CA THR A 26 12.63 46.70 28.11
C THR A 26 11.19 46.88 28.57
N THR A 27 10.29 46.08 28.01
CA THR A 27 9.02 45.76 28.66
C THR A 27 8.84 44.24 28.68
N ASP A 28 9.02 43.75 29.88
CA ASP A 28 8.61 42.44 30.34
C ASP A 28 7.09 42.29 30.10
N THR A 29 6.74 41.43 29.16
CA THR A 29 5.38 40.90 29.04
C THR A 29 5.50 39.46 28.80
N THR A 30 5.32 38.69 29.85
CA THR A 30 4.97 37.26 29.82
C THR A 30 3.77 37.04 28.94
N ALA A 31 3.98 36.89 27.64
CA ALA A 31 3.04 36.27 26.75
C ALA A 31 3.23 34.77 26.91
N ALA A 32 2.30 34.14 27.64
CA ALA A 32 2.12 32.72 27.57
C ALA A 32 1.97 32.35 26.09
N ASN A 33 3.01 31.73 25.54
CA ASN A 33 2.87 30.99 24.32
C ASN A 33 1.87 29.85 24.63
N GLU A 34 0.64 30.03 24.23
CA GLU A 34 -0.22 28.92 23.93
C GLU A 34 0.46 28.14 22.78
N VAL A 35 1.24 27.16 23.15
CA VAL A 35 1.68 26.12 22.22
C VAL A 35 0.40 25.49 21.72
N SER A 36 0.04 25.80 20.50
CA SER A 36 -1.03 25.09 19.81
C SER A 36 -0.62 23.62 19.72
N ASP A 37 -1.21 22.84 20.56
CA ASP A 37 -0.95 21.42 20.79
C ASP A 37 -1.50 20.54 19.63
N THR A 38 -1.61 21.12 18.44
CA THR A 38 -2.50 20.47 17.47
C THR A 38 -1.84 19.92 16.22
N ALA A 39 -0.68 20.34 15.78
CA ALA A 39 -0.39 19.90 14.42
C ALA A 39 0.84 18.99 14.24
N PRO A 40 2.03 19.27 14.76
CA PRO A 40 3.20 18.49 14.36
C PRO A 40 3.16 17.04 14.87
N ASP A 41 2.66 16.83 16.09
CA ASP A 41 2.65 15.51 16.71
C ASP A 41 1.56 14.58 16.14
N ALA A 42 0.41 15.13 15.79
CA ALA A 42 -0.66 14.35 15.18
C ALA A 42 -0.34 13.99 13.73
N GLU A 43 0.29 14.91 13.00
CA GLU A 43 0.71 14.68 11.63
C GLU A 43 1.94 13.76 11.55
N LEU A 44 2.89 13.91 12.46
CA LEU A 44 4.02 13.01 12.60
C LEU A 44 3.57 11.60 13.00
N LYS A 45 2.60 11.47 13.92
CA LYS A 45 1.98 10.20 14.28
C LYS A 45 1.23 9.56 13.12
N LYS A 46 0.55 10.36 12.29
CA LYS A 46 -0.09 9.88 11.06
C LYS A 46 0.91 9.38 10.03
N GLN A 47 1.98 10.14 9.80
CA GLN A 47 3.05 9.75 8.87
C GLN A 47 3.82 8.51 9.33
N GLN A 48 3.93 8.28 10.63
CA GLN A 48 4.54 7.08 11.18
C GLN A 48 3.58 5.90 11.32
N GLY A 49 2.32 6.06 10.90
CA GLY A 49 1.28 5.04 11.12
C GLY A 49 0.98 4.79 12.60
N TYR A 50 1.37 5.72 13.47
CA TYR A 50 1.13 5.61 14.90
C TYR A 50 -0.32 5.99 15.21
N ILE A 51 -1.12 4.99 15.47
CA ILE A 51 -2.54 5.13 15.75
C ILE A 51 -2.78 4.76 17.21
N LEU A 52 -3.52 5.59 17.92
CA LEU A 52 -3.98 5.25 19.25
C LEU A 52 -5.21 4.34 19.11
N PRO A 53 -5.11 3.07 19.53
CA PRO A 53 -6.21 2.12 19.39
C PRO A 53 -7.49 2.62 20.06
N GLY A 54 -8.61 2.38 19.41
CA GLY A 54 -9.93 2.80 19.92
C GLY A 54 -10.22 4.30 19.81
N LEU A 55 -9.24 5.13 19.48
CA LEU A 55 -9.46 6.56 19.26
C LEU A 55 -9.70 6.88 17.79
N ASP A 56 -8.81 6.39 16.91
CA ASP A 56 -8.86 6.71 15.47
C ASP A 56 -9.45 5.58 14.63
N HIS A 57 -8.95 4.33 14.82
CA HIS A 57 -9.25 3.24 13.88
C HIS A 57 -9.62 1.90 14.54
N GLY A 58 -9.60 1.80 15.87
CA GLY A 58 -9.96 0.57 16.58
C GLY A 58 -8.75 -0.34 16.91
N PHE A 59 -9.04 -1.62 17.22
CA PHE A 59 -8.06 -2.57 17.76
C PHE A 59 -7.69 -3.69 16.80
N GLU A 60 -8.35 -3.78 15.64
CA GLU A 60 -8.10 -4.80 14.63
C GLU A 60 -7.36 -4.26 13.41
N GLN A 61 -6.33 -3.46 13.65
CA GLN A 61 -5.59 -2.80 12.58
C GLN A 61 -4.56 -3.72 11.89
N SER A 62 -4.30 -3.44 10.60
CA SER A 62 -3.29 -4.10 9.74
C SER A 62 -2.29 -3.08 9.19
N PRO A 63 -1.05 -3.50 8.79
CA PRO A 63 -0.51 -4.86 8.88
C PRO A 63 -0.06 -5.24 10.28
N ILE A 64 0.41 -6.49 10.47
CA ILE A 64 0.93 -6.99 11.75
C ILE A 64 2.29 -7.69 11.58
N ASN A 65 3.00 -7.87 12.68
CA ASN A 65 4.11 -8.82 12.74
C ASN A 65 3.58 -10.21 13.12
N ILE A 66 3.71 -11.15 12.21
CA ILE A 66 3.31 -12.55 12.42
C ILE A 66 4.44 -13.28 13.14
N VAL A 67 4.16 -13.83 14.33
CA VAL A 67 5.12 -14.68 15.06
C VAL A 67 4.81 -16.14 14.71
N SER A 68 5.64 -16.76 13.88
CA SER A 68 5.37 -18.05 13.24
C SER A 68 5.18 -19.20 14.24
N THR A 69 5.73 -19.09 15.45
CA THR A 69 5.67 -20.10 16.53
C THR A 69 4.51 -19.90 17.51
N LYS A 70 3.70 -18.85 17.34
CA LYS A 70 2.62 -18.46 18.28
C LYS A 70 1.25 -18.44 17.62
N ASN A 71 1.02 -19.36 16.71
CA ASN A 71 -0.22 -19.38 15.95
C ASN A 71 -1.14 -20.50 16.45
N ASP A 72 -2.44 -20.24 16.42
CA ASP A 72 -3.44 -21.29 16.59
C ASP A 72 -3.49 -22.18 15.37
N ASP A 73 -4.01 -23.40 15.53
CA ASP A 73 -4.33 -24.28 14.40
C ASP A 73 -5.43 -23.62 13.56
N GLY A 74 -5.01 -22.93 12.51
CA GLY A 74 -5.92 -22.27 11.57
C GLY A 74 -6.74 -23.29 10.82
N LYS A 75 -8.05 -23.36 11.12
CA LYS A 75 -8.96 -24.37 10.53
C LYS A 75 -9.59 -23.91 9.22
N HIS A 76 -9.36 -22.65 8.82
CA HIS A 76 -10.00 -22.12 7.62
C HIS A 76 -9.36 -22.66 6.34
N ASN A 77 -10.20 -23.15 5.47
CA ASN A 77 -9.79 -23.55 4.13
C ASN A 77 -10.16 -22.45 3.15
N ILE A 78 -9.18 -22.04 2.33
CA ILE A 78 -9.46 -21.22 1.19
C ILE A 78 -9.25 -21.98 -0.10
N THR A 79 -10.14 -21.77 -1.05
CA THR A 79 -10.05 -22.32 -2.39
C THR A 79 -10.04 -21.19 -3.40
N LEU A 80 -9.00 -21.14 -4.22
CA LEU A 80 -8.81 -20.15 -5.27
C LEU A 80 -9.35 -20.73 -6.58
N TYR A 81 -10.24 -20.01 -7.24
CA TYR A 81 -10.73 -20.33 -8.57
C TYR A 81 -10.36 -19.21 -9.53
N PHE A 82 -9.41 -19.51 -10.40
CA PHE A 82 -8.95 -18.57 -11.43
C PHE A 82 -9.72 -18.85 -12.74
N LYS A 83 -10.71 -18.03 -13.05
CA LYS A 83 -11.41 -18.08 -14.33
C LYS A 83 -10.73 -17.19 -15.36
N ASP A 84 -10.37 -16.02 -14.90
CA ASP A 84 -9.91 -14.95 -15.79
C ASP A 84 -8.59 -14.36 -15.31
N GLU A 85 -8.04 -13.62 -16.22
CA GLU A 85 -6.74 -13.03 -16.11
C GLU A 85 -6.86 -11.56 -15.71
N VAL A 86 -5.73 -11.00 -15.36
CA VAL A 86 -5.56 -9.56 -15.26
C VAL A 86 -5.77 -8.92 -16.64
N ASN A 87 -6.56 -7.88 -16.73
CA ASN A 87 -6.88 -7.23 -18.01
C ASN A 87 -6.43 -5.77 -18.10
N LYS A 88 -6.10 -5.15 -16.98
CA LYS A 88 -5.70 -3.74 -16.94
C LYS A 88 -4.62 -3.55 -15.88
N ILE A 89 -3.71 -2.63 -16.13
CA ILE A 89 -2.71 -2.16 -15.19
C ILE A 89 -2.82 -0.65 -15.05
N GLU A 90 -2.71 -0.16 -13.83
CA GLU A 90 -2.78 1.25 -13.48
C GLU A 90 -1.55 1.67 -12.68
N ASN A 91 -1.03 2.84 -13.00
CA ASN A 91 -0.08 3.55 -12.17
C ASN A 91 -0.85 4.57 -11.32
N LEU A 92 -1.02 4.28 -10.02
CA LEU A 92 -1.72 5.19 -9.11
C LEU A 92 -0.78 6.18 -8.41
N GLY A 93 0.49 6.24 -8.81
CA GLY A 93 1.54 7.08 -8.22
C GLY A 93 2.09 6.54 -6.90
N HIS A 94 1.22 6.05 -6.05
CA HIS A 94 1.58 5.46 -4.75
C HIS A 94 1.52 3.92 -4.73
N THR A 95 1.03 3.30 -5.79
CA THR A 95 1.04 1.85 -6.01
C THR A 95 0.75 1.52 -7.47
N ILE A 96 1.15 0.33 -7.88
CA ILE A 96 0.77 -0.28 -9.15
C ILE A 96 -0.40 -1.22 -8.88
N GLN A 97 -1.49 -1.05 -9.61
CA GLN A 97 -2.68 -1.88 -9.49
C GLN A 97 -2.94 -2.68 -10.76
N LEU A 98 -3.26 -3.95 -10.57
CA LEU A 98 -3.72 -4.85 -11.63
C LEU A 98 -5.18 -5.19 -11.38
N ASP A 99 -6.05 -4.93 -12.35
CA ASP A 99 -7.47 -5.23 -12.26
C ASP A 99 -7.82 -6.57 -12.91
N PHE A 100 -8.76 -7.27 -12.30
CA PHE A 100 -9.24 -8.54 -12.78
C PHE A 100 -10.52 -8.42 -13.57
N GLN A 101 -10.65 -9.29 -14.58
CA GLN A 101 -11.96 -9.57 -15.16
C GLN A 101 -12.87 -10.26 -14.15
N GLU A 102 -14.17 -10.13 -14.35
CA GLU A 102 -15.14 -10.80 -13.50
C GLU A 102 -15.10 -12.32 -13.68
N GLY A 103 -15.21 -13.05 -12.58
CA GLY A 103 -15.38 -14.49 -12.59
C GLY A 103 -14.38 -15.29 -11.76
N SER A 104 -13.20 -14.72 -11.45
CA SER A 104 -12.27 -15.31 -10.51
C SER A 104 -12.77 -15.11 -9.08
N THR A 105 -12.67 -16.14 -8.25
CA THR A 105 -13.19 -16.13 -6.88
C THR A 105 -12.24 -16.80 -5.91
N ILE A 106 -12.38 -16.41 -4.64
CA ILE A 106 -11.85 -17.16 -3.50
C ILE A 106 -12.99 -17.55 -2.60
N THR A 107 -13.02 -18.79 -2.18
CA THR A 107 -14.00 -19.29 -1.21
C THR A 107 -13.29 -19.61 0.09
N GLN A 108 -13.78 -19.02 1.18
CA GLN A 108 -13.37 -19.35 2.54
C GLN A 108 -14.53 -20.08 3.20
N ASP A 109 -14.32 -21.34 3.55
CA ASP A 109 -15.39 -22.21 4.05
C ASP A 109 -16.59 -22.17 3.07
N ASP A 110 -17.74 -21.66 3.50
CA ASP A 110 -18.94 -21.54 2.65
C ASP A 110 -19.17 -20.13 2.08
N THR A 111 -18.20 -19.20 2.26
CA THR A 111 -18.33 -17.81 1.82
C THR A 111 -17.46 -17.56 0.60
N THR A 112 -18.08 -17.07 -0.48
CA THR A 112 -17.38 -16.70 -1.73
C THR A 112 -17.14 -15.21 -1.81
N PHE A 113 -15.93 -14.85 -2.24
CA PHE A 113 -15.48 -13.49 -2.50
C PHE A 113 -15.04 -13.36 -3.95
N ASN A 114 -15.38 -12.27 -4.61
CA ASN A 114 -14.99 -11.98 -5.98
C ASN A 114 -13.65 -11.23 -6.02
N PHE A 115 -12.72 -11.66 -6.85
CA PHE A 115 -11.49 -10.93 -7.11
C PHE A 115 -11.80 -9.55 -7.67
N LYS A 116 -11.08 -8.55 -7.18
CA LYS A 116 -11.21 -7.16 -7.61
C LYS A 116 -9.94 -6.64 -8.25
N GLN A 117 -8.85 -6.64 -7.51
CA GLN A 117 -7.57 -6.11 -7.94
C GLN A 117 -6.44 -6.73 -7.12
N CYS A 118 -5.22 -6.60 -7.60
CA CYS A 118 -4.04 -6.72 -6.75
C CYS A 118 -3.15 -5.50 -6.92
N HIS A 119 -2.40 -5.19 -5.87
CA HIS A 119 -1.49 -4.06 -5.81
C HIS A 119 -0.26 -4.43 -4.98
N PHE A 120 0.77 -3.58 -5.07
CA PHE A 120 2.07 -3.87 -4.50
C PHE A 120 2.45 -2.87 -3.41
N HIS A 121 3.31 -3.34 -2.53
CA HIS A 121 3.97 -2.56 -1.49
C HIS A 121 5.46 -2.85 -1.49
N THR A 122 6.27 -1.82 -1.44
CA THR A 122 7.71 -1.88 -1.27
C THR A 122 8.14 -0.92 -0.15
N PRO A 123 8.73 -1.42 0.96
CA PRO A 123 8.90 -2.82 1.33
C PRO A 123 7.56 -3.50 1.70
N SER A 124 7.63 -4.75 2.22
CA SER A 124 6.43 -5.43 2.73
C SER A 124 5.80 -4.71 3.89
N GLU A 125 4.47 -4.76 3.98
CA GLU A 125 3.70 -4.24 5.10
C GLU A 125 3.68 -5.24 6.27
N HIS A 126 3.44 -6.53 6.00
CA HIS A 126 3.52 -7.57 7.01
C HIS A 126 4.97 -7.96 7.28
N LEU A 127 5.25 -8.26 8.55
CA LEU A 127 6.48 -8.89 8.97
C LEU A 127 6.19 -10.35 9.36
N VAL A 128 7.19 -11.20 9.16
CA VAL A 128 7.19 -12.57 9.71
C VAL A 128 8.41 -12.71 10.60
N ASP A 129 8.19 -13.02 11.87
CA ASP A 129 9.23 -13.12 12.90
C ASP A 129 10.12 -11.87 12.97
N GLY A 130 9.53 -10.70 12.78
CA GLY A 130 10.21 -9.40 12.78
C GLY A 130 10.98 -9.07 11.50
N MET A 131 10.95 -9.95 10.50
CA MET A 131 11.62 -9.73 9.22
C MET A 131 10.71 -8.97 8.25
N THR A 132 11.24 -7.92 7.64
CA THR A 132 10.66 -7.21 6.52
C THR A 132 11.14 -7.85 5.21
N PHE A 133 10.25 -7.97 4.23
CA PHE A 133 10.57 -8.45 2.89
C PHE A 133 10.67 -7.28 1.92
N PRO A 134 11.44 -7.41 0.83
CA PRO A 134 11.58 -6.33 -0.15
C PRO A 134 10.26 -5.88 -0.79
N MET A 135 9.28 -6.79 -0.91
CA MET A 135 8.02 -6.48 -1.57
C MET A 135 6.89 -7.39 -1.05
N GLU A 136 5.68 -6.86 -1.04
CA GLU A 136 4.45 -7.60 -0.77
C GLU A 136 3.38 -7.25 -1.81
N MET A 137 2.58 -8.23 -2.20
CA MET A 137 1.43 -8.02 -3.07
C MET A 137 0.14 -8.40 -2.33
N HIS A 138 -0.85 -7.55 -2.40
CA HIS A 138 -2.19 -7.80 -1.86
C HIS A 138 -3.16 -8.15 -2.98
N ILE A 139 -3.83 -9.29 -2.86
CA ILE A 139 -4.89 -9.71 -3.77
C ILE A 139 -6.22 -9.49 -3.06
N VAL A 140 -6.92 -8.46 -3.47
CA VAL A 140 -8.13 -7.98 -2.83
C VAL A 140 -9.36 -8.65 -3.42
N ASN A 141 -10.16 -9.25 -2.53
CA ASN A 141 -11.41 -9.89 -2.88
C ASN A 141 -12.54 -9.28 -2.05
N LEU A 142 -13.70 -9.10 -2.66
CA LEU A 142 -14.87 -8.48 -2.06
C LEU A 142 -16.02 -9.48 -1.97
N MET A 143 -16.62 -9.58 -0.80
CA MET A 143 -17.85 -10.35 -0.62
C MET A 143 -19.00 -9.68 -1.39
N PRO A 144 -19.75 -10.41 -2.22
CA PRO A 144 -20.95 -9.89 -2.83
C PRO A 144 -21.92 -9.38 -1.77
N ASN A 145 -22.43 -8.17 -1.94
CA ASN A 145 -23.36 -7.55 -1.01
C ASN A 145 -24.44 -6.80 -1.78
N GLU A 146 -25.69 -7.15 -1.53
CA GLU A 146 -26.85 -6.48 -2.12
C GLU A 146 -27.13 -5.13 -1.41
N ASP A 147 -26.86 -5.08 -0.11
CA ASP A 147 -26.99 -3.84 0.67
C ASP A 147 -25.75 -2.95 0.49
N LYS A 148 -25.91 -1.94 -0.34
CA LYS A 148 -24.83 -0.96 -0.63
C LYS A 148 -24.49 -0.05 0.55
N SER A 149 -25.34 0.01 1.59
CA SER A 149 -25.10 0.80 2.80
C SER A 149 -24.27 0.05 3.85
N ALA A 150 -24.18 -1.27 3.75
CA ALA A 150 -23.40 -2.08 4.68
C ALA A 150 -21.90 -1.96 4.42
N THR A 151 -21.12 -2.04 5.49
CA THR A 151 -19.64 -2.03 5.40
C THR A 151 -19.16 -3.18 4.52
N PRO A 152 -18.41 -2.90 3.45
CA PRO A 152 -17.84 -3.93 2.59
C PRO A 152 -16.96 -4.91 3.37
N GLN A 153 -17.13 -6.20 3.12
CA GLN A 153 -16.32 -7.26 3.72
C GLN A 153 -15.30 -7.77 2.72
N TYR A 154 -14.05 -7.77 3.11
CA TYR A 154 -12.94 -8.17 2.25
C TYR A 154 -12.30 -9.47 2.72
N LEU A 155 -11.73 -10.20 1.77
CA LEU A 155 -10.71 -11.21 2.00
C LEU A 155 -9.48 -10.81 1.19
N VAL A 156 -8.37 -10.61 1.85
CA VAL A 156 -7.12 -10.22 1.19
C VAL A 156 -6.07 -11.32 1.36
N VAL A 157 -5.48 -11.71 0.24
CA VAL A 157 -4.32 -12.63 0.26
C VAL A 157 -3.06 -11.79 0.11
N GLY A 158 -2.20 -11.85 1.14
CA GLY A 158 -0.85 -11.26 1.11
C GLY A 158 0.16 -12.27 0.57
N VAL A 159 1.00 -11.81 -0.33
CA VAL A 159 2.05 -12.57 -0.99
C VAL A 159 3.37 -11.85 -0.79
N LEU A 160 4.29 -12.47 -0.05
CA LEU A 160 5.59 -11.91 0.27
C LEU A 160 6.63 -12.32 -0.76
N PHE A 161 7.51 -11.40 -1.12
CA PHE A 161 8.60 -11.64 -2.06
C PHE A 161 9.95 -11.36 -1.39
N LYS A 162 10.90 -12.24 -1.60
CA LYS A 162 12.32 -12.02 -1.33
C LYS A 162 13.07 -11.78 -2.63
N GLU A 163 14.24 -11.18 -2.55
CA GLU A 163 15.15 -11.12 -3.68
C GLU A 163 15.63 -12.53 -4.08
N GLY A 164 15.64 -12.78 -5.39
CA GLY A 164 16.05 -14.06 -5.94
C GLY A 164 15.94 -14.12 -7.45
N LYS A 165 15.33 -15.18 -7.96
CA LYS A 165 15.14 -15.37 -9.40
C LYS A 165 14.06 -14.44 -9.93
N GLU A 166 14.14 -14.13 -11.22
CA GLU A 166 13.08 -13.44 -11.94
C GLU A 166 11.73 -14.15 -11.75
N ASN A 167 10.73 -13.37 -11.42
CA ASN A 167 9.34 -13.84 -11.29
C ASN A 167 8.62 -13.66 -12.61
N LYS A 168 8.14 -14.77 -13.17
CA LYS A 168 7.44 -14.75 -14.46
C LYS A 168 6.16 -13.90 -14.42
N PHE A 169 5.37 -14.00 -13.35
CA PHE A 169 4.14 -13.21 -13.21
C PHE A 169 4.43 -11.70 -13.28
N ILE A 170 5.49 -11.26 -12.61
CA ILE A 170 5.92 -9.85 -12.65
C ILE A 170 6.45 -9.49 -14.03
N ALA A 171 7.27 -10.34 -14.64
CA ALA A 171 7.82 -10.11 -15.98
C ALA A 171 6.72 -9.94 -17.04
N ASP A 172 5.59 -10.64 -16.89
CA ASP A 172 4.49 -10.62 -17.84
C ASP A 172 3.78 -9.24 -17.92
N PHE A 173 3.87 -8.39 -16.88
CA PHE A 173 3.26 -7.06 -16.88
C PHE A 173 4.24 -5.90 -16.71
N LEU A 174 5.45 -6.13 -16.26
CA LEU A 174 6.39 -5.07 -15.85
C LEU A 174 6.58 -3.99 -16.91
N ASN A 175 6.72 -4.39 -18.18
CA ASN A 175 6.90 -3.47 -19.29
C ASN A 175 5.61 -2.74 -19.73
N ALA A 176 4.47 -3.15 -19.20
CA ALA A 176 3.17 -2.53 -19.48
C ALA A 176 2.77 -1.47 -18.45
N ILE A 177 3.57 -1.29 -17.39
CA ILE A 177 3.29 -0.27 -16.38
C ILE A 177 3.30 1.11 -17.04
N PRO A 178 2.20 1.90 -16.93
CA PRO A 178 2.17 3.26 -17.42
C PRO A 178 3.23 4.12 -16.75
N LYS A 179 3.83 5.03 -17.52
CA LYS A 179 4.92 5.89 -17.00
C LYS A 179 4.40 7.04 -16.17
N GLU A 180 3.25 7.58 -16.56
CA GLU A 180 2.66 8.74 -15.89
C GLU A 180 1.69 8.27 -14.82
N GLU A 181 1.64 9.03 -13.73
CA GLU A 181 0.72 8.82 -12.62
C GLU A 181 -0.73 8.97 -13.09
N HIS A 182 -1.60 8.09 -12.59
CA HIS A 182 -3.02 7.98 -12.94
C HIS A 182 -3.32 7.53 -14.37
N GLU A 183 -2.33 7.03 -15.09
CA GLU A 183 -2.53 6.39 -16.37
C GLU A 183 -2.84 4.90 -16.23
N THR A 184 -3.56 4.39 -17.23
CA THR A 184 -3.93 2.97 -17.33
C THR A 184 -3.50 2.38 -18.66
N ALA A 185 -3.16 1.10 -18.65
CA ALA A 185 -2.90 0.34 -19.87
C ALA A 185 -3.71 -0.96 -19.88
N ALA A 186 -4.26 -1.30 -21.03
CA ALA A 186 -4.91 -2.58 -21.24
C ALA A 186 -3.86 -3.69 -21.38
N LEU A 187 -4.08 -4.81 -20.71
CA LEU A 187 -3.28 -6.01 -20.87
C LEU A 187 -3.94 -6.96 -21.87
N LYS A 188 -3.14 -7.64 -22.66
CA LYS A 188 -3.66 -8.65 -23.58
C LYS A 188 -4.30 -9.79 -22.77
N ALA A 189 -5.47 -10.22 -23.14
CA ALA A 189 -6.15 -11.35 -22.52
C ALA A 189 -5.22 -12.57 -22.46
N GLY A 190 -5.08 -13.17 -21.28
CA GLY A 190 -4.24 -14.34 -21.06
C GLY A 190 -2.75 -14.07 -20.93
N SER A 191 -2.30 -12.81 -20.98
CA SER A 191 -0.86 -12.50 -20.84
C SER A 191 -0.39 -12.48 -19.38
N VAL A 192 -1.25 -12.15 -18.43
CA VAL A 192 -0.92 -12.08 -17.00
C VAL A 192 -1.92 -12.90 -16.20
N LYS A 193 -1.44 -13.92 -15.49
CA LYS A 193 -2.28 -14.90 -14.79
C LYS A 193 -1.80 -15.15 -13.37
N LEU A 194 -2.64 -14.91 -12.38
CA LEU A 194 -2.36 -15.33 -11.01
C LEU A 194 -2.23 -16.84 -10.85
N ALA A 195 -2.90 -17.60 -11.72
CA ALA A 195 -2.76 -19.07 -11.72
C ALA A 195 -1.29 -19.50 -11.94
N ASP A 196 -0.53 -18.77 -12.74
CA ASP A 196 0.90 -19.07 -12.98
C ASP A 196 1.73 -18.80 -11.71
N LEU A 197 1.46 -17.71 -11.00
CA LEU A 197 2.11 -17.41 -9.72
C LEU A 197 1.84 -18.50 -8.69
N PHE A 198 0.57 -18.81 -8.41
CA PHE A 198 0.18 -19.81 -7.42
C PHE A 198 0.49 -21.24 -7.88
N GLY A 199 0.62 -21.47 -9.19
CA GLY A 199 1.06 -22.74 -9.77
C GLY A 199 2.51 -23.07 -9.44
N SER A 200 3.33 -22.09 -9.16
CA SER A 200 4.74 -22.24 -8.78
C SER A 200 4.95 -22.72 -7.34
N ILE A 201 3.91 -22.65 -6.49
CA ILE A 201 4.02 -23.07 -5.09
C ILE A 201 4.23 -24.59 -4.99
N PRO A 202 5.26 -25.06 -4.27
CA PRO A 202 5.46 -26.48 -3.99
C PRO A 202 4.21 -27.13 -3.38
N LYS A 203 3.90 -28.36 -3.80
CA LYS A 203 2.67 -29.05 -3.37
C LYS A 203 2.56 -29.20 -1.85
N GLU A 204 3.70 -29.35 -1.17
CA GLU A 204 3.83 -29.59 0.26
C GLU A 204 3.37 -28.40 1.10
N ILE A 205 3.47 -27.19 0.56
CA ILE A 205 3.11 -25.95 1.25
C ILE A 205 1.98 -25.20 0.55
N LYS A 206 1.45 -25.76 -0.52
CA LYS A 206 0.32 -25.19 -1.25
C LYS A 206 -0.92 -25.14 -0.36
N GLY A 207 -1.52 -23.98 -0.22
CA GLY A 207 -2.68 -23.77 0.64
C GLY A 207 -2.33 -23.58 2.12
N HIS A 208 -1.06 -23.31 2.44
CA HIS A 208 -0.62 -22.97 3.78
C HIS A 208 -0.57 -21.45 3.93
N TYR A 209 -1.29 -20.96 4.92
CA TYR A 209 -1.45 -19.51 5.20
C TYR A 209 -1.41 -19.24 6.69
N TYR A 210 -0.97 -18.01 7.03
CA TYR A 210 -1.34 -17.37 8.27
C TYR A 210 -2.65 -16.61 8.04
N ASN A 211 -3.56 -16.60 9.00
CA ASN A 211 -4.81 -15.88 8.85
C ASN A 211 -5.17 -15.11 10.12
N TYR A 212 -5.77 -13.94 9.96
CA TYR A 212 -6.22 -13.12 11.07
C TYR A 212 -7.30 -12.12 10.61
N ARG A 213 -8.05 -11.55 11.58
CA ARG A 213 -8.96 -10.43 11.32
C ARG A 213 -8.23 -9.11 11.44
N GLY A 214 -8.45 -8.22 10.48
CA GLY A 214 -7.78 -6.95 10.42
C GLY A 214 -8.50 -5.89 9.61
N SER A 215 -7.75 -4.87 9.20
CA SER A 215 -8.24 -3.71 8.48
C SER A 215 -7.66 -3.61 7.07
N LEU A 216 -8.21 -2.68 6.29
CA LEU A 216 -7.47 -2.12 5.16
C LEU A 216 -6.18 -1.46 5.67
N THR A 217 -5.13 -1.50 4.88
CA THR A 217 -3.84 -0.84 5.18
C THR A 217 -3.76 0.57 4.61
N THR A 218 -4.79 0.99 3.88
CA THR A 218 -4.98 2.34 3.35
C THR A 218 -6.19 3.02 4.00
N PRO A 219 -6.22 4.36 4.07
CA PRO A 219 -7.37 5.09 4.58
C PRO A 219 -8.69 4.67 3.92
N PRO A 220 -9.78 4.52 4.66
CA PRO A 220 -10.01 4.87 6.08
C PRO A 220 -9.64 3.77 7.09
N TYR A 221 -8.84 2.77 6.74
CA TYR A 221 -8.36 1.68 7.61
C TYR A 221 -9.48 0.84 8.23
N THR A 222 -10.56 0.65 7.50
CA THR A 222 -11.77 -0.05 7.96
C THR A 222 -11.47 -1.49 8.38
N GLU A 223 -11.90 -1.87 9.59
CA GLU A 223 -11.72 -3.20 10.18
C GLU A 223 -12.74 -4.21 9.64
N SER A 224 -12.58 -4.58 8.38
CA SER A 224 -13.49 -5.48 7.66
C SER A 224 -12.76 -6.51 6.79
N VAL A 225 -11.49 -6.79 7.11
CA VAL A 225 -10.63 -7.64 6.29
C VAL A 225 -10.33 -8.97 6.97
N ARG A 226 -10.52 -10.04 6.23
CA ARG A 226 -9.99 -11.38 6.53
C ARG A 226 -8.67 -11.53 5.80
N TRP A 227 -7.57 -11.49 6.53
CA TRP A 227 -6.22 -11.63 5.98
C TRP A 227 -5.79 -13.09 5.87
N TYR A 228 -5.18 -13.42 4.74
CA TYR A 228 -4.51 -14.70 4.48
C TYR A 228 -3.13 -14.43 3.91
N ILE A 229 -2.09 -14.57 4.71
CA ILE A 229 -0.71 -14.37 4.28
C ILE A 229 -0.11 -15.71 3.87
N ALA A 230 0.26 -15.84 2.61
CA ALA A 230 0.86 -17.07 2.09
C ALA A 230 2.16 -17.38 2.84
N LYS A 231 2.33 -18.63 3.31
CA LYS A 231 3.58 -19.04 3.95
C LYS A 231 4.72 -19.24 2.96
N HIS A 232 4.38 -19.46 1.68
CA HIS A 232 5.37 -19.50 0.63
C HIS A 232 5.88 -18.09 0.35
N ILE A 233 7.20 -17.89 0.51
CA ILE A 233 7.87 -16.65 0.14
C ILE A 233 8.32 -16.80 -1.32
N PHE A 234 7.75 -15.98 -2.19
CA PHE A 234 8.08 -15.96 -3.60
C PHE A 234 9.44 -15.28 -3.85
N GLU A 235 9.99 -15.49 -5.02
CA GLU A 235 11.19 -14.77 -5.46
C GLU A 235 10.80 -13.74 -6.52
N ALA A 236 11.51 -12.60 -6.51
CA ALA A 236 11.55 -11.62 -7.58
C ALA A 236 12.98 -11.15 -7.77
N SER A 237 13.40 -10.79 -8.98
CA SER A 237 14.74 -10.28 -9.17
C SER A 237 14.88 -8.87 -8.56
N ALA A 238 16.12 -8.48 -8.26
CA ALA A 238 16.40 -7.14 -7.75
C ALA A 238 15.88 -6.06 -8.70
N GLU A 239 16.03 -6.27 -10.00
CA GLU A 239 15.57 -5.35 -11.05
C GLU A 239 14.03 -5.22 -11.06
N GLN A 240 13.31 -6.33 -10.83
CA GLN A 240 11.85 -6.31 -10.74
C GLN A 240 11.37 -5.54 -9.53
N ILE A 241 11.98 -5.78 -8.36
CA ILE A 241 11.67 -5.09 -7.11
C ILE A 241 11.97 -3.59 -7.26
N GLU A 242 13.15 -3.24 -7.79
CA GLU A 242 13.54 -1.85 -8.02
C GLU A 242 12.62 -1.14 -9.02
N ALA A 243 12.21 -1.82 -10.10
CA ALA A 243 11.33 -1.24 -11.09
C ALA A 243 9.95 -0.91 -10.52
N ILE A 244 9.40 -1.77 -9.66
CA ILE A 244 8.14 -1.54 -8.95
C ILE A 244 8.32 -0.40 -7.93
N ASN A 245 9.36 -0.48 -7.07
CA ASN A 245 9.65 0.56 -6.08
C ASN A 245 9.85 1.94 -6.71
N LYS A 246 10.46 2.01 -7.89
CA LYS A 246 10.67 3.28 -8.60
C LYS A 246 9.36 3.98 -8.97
N VAL A 247 8.29 3.24 -9.19
CA VAL A 247 6.96 3.79 -9.50
C VAL A 247 6.21 4.19 -8.23
N GLU A 248 6.19 3.30 -7.23
CA GLU A 248 5.33 3.47 -6.06
C GLU A 248 6.04 4.05 -4.81
N GLY A 249 7.38 4.05 -4.80
CA GLY A 249 8.17 4.47 -3.65
C GLY A 249 8.01 3.53 -2.45
N ASN A 250 8.36 4.03 -1.27
CA ASN A 250 8.14 3.31 -0.02
C ASN A 250 6.73 3.62 0.49
N ASN A 251 5.79 2.72 0.21
CA ASN A 251 4.36 2.90 0.47
C ASN A 251 3.81 1.99 1.59
N ALA A 252 4.66 1.27 2.30
CA ALA A 252 4.24 0.38 3.37
C ALA A 252 3.76 1.14 4.61
N ARG A 253 2.59 0.74 5.13
CA ARG A 253 2.12 1.16 6.46
C ARG A 253 2.90 0.46 7.54
N HIS A 254 3.22 1.15 8.64
CA HIS A 254 3.85 0.54 9.81
C HIS A 254 2.98 -0.54 10.45
N VAL A 255 3.64 -1.56 11.01
CA VAL A 255 2.98 -2.66 11.71
C VAL A 255 2.18 -2.18 12.90
N GLN A 256 1.05 -2.81 13.11
CA GLN A 256 0.09 -2.54 14.16
C GLN A 256 0.16 -3.61 15.25
N ALA A 257 -0.23 -3.25 16.46
CA ALA A 257 -0.26 -4.17 17.57
C ALA A 257 -1.40 -5.20 17.42
N LEU A 258 -1.18 -6.40 17.91
CA LEU A 258 -2.17 -7.48 17.86
C LEU A 258 -3.35 -7.27 18.81
N TYR A 259 -3.15 -6.61 19.93
CA TYR A 259 -4.17 -6.39 20.97
C TYR A 259 -4.96 -7.64 21.36
N GLY A 260 -4.27 -8.78 21.49
CA GLY A 260 -4.88 -10.05 21.87
C GLY A 260 -5.57 -10.81 20.72
N ARG A 261 -5.50 -10.31 19.48
CA ARG A 261 -5.94 -11.11 18.32
C ARG A 261 -5.07 -12.34 18.16
N THR A 262 -5.70 -13.42 17.77
CA THR A 262 -5.00 -14.65 17.40
C THR A 262 -4.67 -14.65 15.91
N VAL A 263 -3.52 -15.23 15.56
CA VAL A 263 -3.13 -15.53 14.20
C VAL A 263 -3.28 -17.03 14.00
N GLY A 264 -4.17 -17.43 13.12
CA GLY A 264 -4.31 -18.82 12.73
C GLY A 264 -3.19 -19.23 11.77
N SER A 265 -2.88 -20.51 11.73
CA SER A 265 -1.82 -21.08 10.90
C SER A 265 -2.27 -22.44 10.34
N LYS A 266 -2.23 -22.59 9.04
CA LYS A 266 -2.48 -23.86 8.35
C LYS A 266 -1.24 -24.30 7.61
#